data_e9280bb8a5e2fea886f4f534247d6ba9
#
_entry.id   e9280bb8a5e2fea886f4f534247d6ba9
#
_cell.length_a   1.000
_cell.length_b   1.000
_cell.length_c   1.000
_cell.angle_alpha   90.00
_cell.angle_beta   90.00
_cell.angle_gamma   90.00
#
_symmetry.space_group_name_H-M   'P 1'
#
loop_
_entity.id
_entity.type
_entity.pdbx_description
1 polymer ?
#
loop_
_entity_poly.entity_id
_entity_poly.type
_entity_poly.pdbx_seq_one_letter_code
_entity_poly.pdbx_strand_id
1 'polypeptide(L)'
;MKNLFKSFVVLLAVMAAVPSFAQKANNTLTEKEKKQGWTLLFNGKDFTGWRQCNSTGMASNWVIEDEAMKVFTAPGKKPGHGAGGDILYKEKKFKNFELELEWKISKGGN
;
A
#
# COMPACT_ATOMS: atom_id res chain seq x y z
N MET A 1 -53.66 43.92 26.50
CA MET A 1 -52.85 43.55 25.31
C MET A 1 -51.57 42.91 25.77
N LYS A 2 -51.47 41.64 25.57
CA LYS A 2 -50.24 40.89 25.95
C LYS A 2 -49.37 40.76 24.71
N ASN A 3 -48.26 41.46 24.69
CA ASN A 3 -47.26 41.34 23.63
C ASN A 3 -46.45 40.07 23.89
N LEU A 4 -46.71 39.05 23.11
CA LEU A 4 -45.87 37.85 23.06
C LEU A 4 -44.64 38.15 22.20
N PHE A 5 -43.51 38.46 22.85
CA PHE A 5 -42.22 38.43 22.24
C PHE A 5 -41.84 36.97 21.99
N LYS A 6 -42.02 36.51 20.77
CA LYS A 6 -41.42 35.22 20.34
C LYS A 6 -39.94 35.47 20.06
N SER A 7 -39.10 35.14 21.05
CA SER A 7 -37.67 35.06 20.84
C SER A 7 -37.39 33.89 19.92
N PHE A 8 -37.03 34.21 18.66
CA PHE A 8 -36.52 33.24 17.72
C PHE A 8 -35.05 33.07 18.04
N VAL A 9 -34.70 32.00 18.76
CA VAL A 9 -33.30 31.59 18.93
C VAL A 9 -32.88 30.92 17.65
N VAL A 10 -32.17 31.63 16.80
CA VAL A 10 -31.48 31.06 15.65
C VAL A 10 -30.24 30.36 16.19
N LEU A 11 -30.33 29.05 16.33
CA LEU A 11 -29.18 28.21 16.64
C LEU A 11 -28.33 28.11 15.37
N LEU A 12 -27.31 28.96 15.27
CA LEU A 12 -26.31 28.88 14.21
C LEU A 12 -25.42 27.67 14.50
N ALA A 13 -25.74 26.52 13.91
CA ALA A 13 -24.87 25.36 13.91
C ALA A 13 -23.65 25.69 13.05
N VAL A 14 -22.58 26.14 13.67
CA VAL A 14 -21.26 26.22 13.05
C VAL A 14 -20.78 24.80 12.83
N MET A 15 -21.02 24.25 11.63
CA MET A 15 -20.36 23.06 11.19
C MET A 15 -18.89 23.40 11.00
N ALA A 16 -18.07 23.11 11.98
CA ALA A 16 -16.63 23.10 11.81
C ALA A 16 -16.30 22.02 10.77
N ALA A 17 -16.01 22.44 9.53
CA ALA A 17 -15.43 21.55 8.53
C ALA A 17 -14.05 21.14 9.03
N VAL A 18 -13.95 19.95 9.62
CA VAL A 18 -12.66 19.33 9.92
C VAL A 18 -12.03 19.03 8.56
N PRO A 19 -10.82 19.56 8.26
CA PRO A 19 -10.16 19.20 7.02
C PRO A 19 -9.94 17.70 7.04
N SER A 20 -10.67 16.99 6.20
CA SER A 20 -10.43 15.58 5.95
C SER A 20 -9.13 15.50 5.17
N PHE A 21 -8.01 15.23 5.87
CA PHE A 21 -6.79 14.83 5.20
C PHE A 21 -7.07 13.49 4.53
N ALA A 22 -7.25 13.51 3.21
CA ALA A 22 -7.36 12.29 2.44
C ALA A 22 -6.10 11.46 2.70
N GLN A 23 -6.28 10.26 3.30
CA GLN A 23 -5.18 9.33 3.49
C GLN A 23 -4.62 8.96 2.12
N LYS A 24 -3.28 8.99 1.99
CA LYS A 24 -2.59 8.56 0.77
C LYS A 24 -3.02 7.14 0.42
N ALA A 25 -3.41 6.91 -0.82
CA ALA A 25 -3.70 5.57 -1.32
C ALA A 25 -2.42 4.72 -1.30
N ASN A 26 -2.56 3.43 -0.98
CA ASN A 26 -1.46 2.49 -1.00
C ASN A 26 -0.82 2.40 -2.40
N ASN A 27 0.46 2.10 -2.44
CA ASN A 27 1.20 1.91 -3.70
C ASN A 27 1.02 3.07 -4.69
N THR A 28 1.06 4.30 -4.18
CA THR A 28 1.02 5.52 -4.97
C THR A 28 2.09 6.50 -4.48
N LEU A 29 2.51 7.39 -5.36
CA LEU A 29 3.40 8.50 -5.01
C LEU A 29 2.62 9.81 -5.04
N THR A 30 2.81 10.62 -4.02
CA THR A 30 2.36 12.01 -4.03
C THR A 30 3.19 12.83 -5.02
N GLU A 31 2.69 13.99 -5.45
CA GLU A 31 3.46 14.90 -6.29
C GLU A 31 4.76 15.37 -5.63
N LYS A 32 4.78 15.52 -4.31
CA LYS A 32 5.98 15.85 -3.55
C LYS A 32 7.02 14.72 -3.65
N GLU A 33 6.62 13.47 -3.43
CA GLU A 33 7.51 12.31 -3.54
C GLU A 33 8.09 12.16 -4.95
N LYS A 34 7.27 12.33 -5.99
CA LYS A 34 7.74 12.34 -7.38
C LYS A 34 8.80 13.42 -7.62
N LYS A 35 8.58 14.64 -7.12
CA LYS A 35 9.54 15.73 -7.22
C LYS A 35 10.84 15.47 -6.45
N GLN A 36 10.77 14.70 -5.36
CA GLN A 36 11.93 14.27 -4.59
C GLN A 36 12.69 13.10 -5.22
N GLY A 37 12.21 12.57 -6.34
CA GLY A 37 12.88 11.48 -7.06
C GLY A 37 12.50 10.08 -6.62
N TRP A 38 11.45 9.91 -5.82
CA TRP A 38 10.93 8.60 -5.46
C TRP A 38 10.39 7.86 -6.69
N THR A 39 10.66 6.58 -6.74
CA THR A 39 10.18 5.67 -7.81
C THR A 39 9.29 4.61 -7.17
N LEU A 40 8.09 4.45 -7.69
CA LEU A 40 7.19 3.40 -7.24
C LEU A 40 7.64 2.05 -7.83
N LEU A 41 7.98 1.09 -7.00
CA LEU A 41 8.42 -0.22 -7.42
C LEU A 41 7.28 -1.23 -7.57
N PHE A 42 6.17 -1.02 -6.87
CA PHE A 42 5.02 -1.91 -6.88
C PHE A 42 3.71 -1.12 -7.01
N ASN A 43 2.88 -1.50 -7.97
CA ASN A 43 1.64 -0.77 -8.28
C ASN A 43 0.41 -1.24 -7.48
N GLY A 44 0.54 -2.27 -6.65
CA GLY A 44 -0.57 -2.84 -5.86
C GLY A 44 -1.53 -3.74 -6.64
N LYS A 45 -1.34 -3.94 -7.94
CA LYS A 45 -2.30 -4.62 -8.83
C LYS A 45 -1.75 -5.87 -9.47
N ASP A 46 -0.50 -5.84 -9.90
CA ASP A 46 0.15 -6.93 -10.62
C ASP A 46 1.67 -6.94 -10.37
N PHE A 47 2.36 -7.88 -10.96
CA PHE A 47 3.80 -8.03 -10.86
C PHE A 47 4.59 -7.29 -11.95
N THR A 48 4.02 -6.27 -12.57
CA THR A 48 4.73 -5.45 -13.56
C THR A 48 6.04 -4.93 -12.98
N GLY A 49 7.15 -5.17 -13.66
CA GLY A 49 8.49 -4.79 -13.20
C GLY A 49 9.18 -5.84 -12.33
N TRP A 50 8.53 -6.92 -11.95
CA TRP A 50 9.05 -7.96 -11.09
C TRP A 50 9.16 -9.31 -11.81
N ARG A 51 10.09 -10.13 -11.38
CA ARG A 51 10.19 -11.53 -11.78
C ARG A 51 10.85 -12.37 -10.69
N GLN A 52 10.67 -13.64 -10.75
CA GLN A 52 11.44 -14.58 -9.92
C GLN A 52 12.90 -14.59 -10.38
N CYS A 53 13.82 -14.78 -9.45
CA CYS A 53 15.21 -15.08 -9.78
C CYS A 53 15.31 -16.34 -10.65
N ASN A 54 16.17 -16.34 -11.63
CA ASN A 54 16.36 -17.45 -12.57
C ASN A 54 15.12 -17.81 -13.42
N SER A 55 14.16 -16.89 -13.56
CA SER A 55 12.96 -17.06 -14.38
C SER A 55 12.59 -15.76 -15.06
N THR A 56 11.79 -15.83 -16.10
CA THR A 56 11.24 -14.65 -16.80
C THR A 56 9.91 -14.16 -16.20
N GLY A 57 9.25 -14.97 -15.39
CA GLY A 57 7.97 -14.67 -14.77
C GLY A 57 7.95 -14.87 -13.27
N MET A 58 6.76 -14.94 -12.70
CA MET A 58 6.53 -15.17 -11.29
C MET A 58 6.10 -16.61 -11.03
N ALA A 59 6.54 -17.17 -9.90
CA ALA A 59 6.05 -18.46 -9.44
C ALA A 59 4.61 -18.35 -8.91
N SER A 60 3.85 -19.45 -9.02
CA SER A 60 2.42 -19.51 -8.65
C SER A 60 2.14 -19.27 -7.17
N ASN A 61 3.14 -19.40 -6.31
CA ASN A 61 3.02 -19.13 -4.88
C ASN A 61 3.27 -17.66 -4.48
N TRP A 62 3.52 -16.80 -5.44
CA TRP A 62 3.44 -15.35 -5.30
C TRP A 62 2.12 -14.87 -5.87
N VAL A 63 1.34 -14.17 -5.08
CA VAL A 63 0.03 -13.61 -5.47
C VAL A 63 -0.08 -12.16 -5.04
N ILE A 64 -1.02 -11.45 -5.64
CA ILE A 64 -1.44 -10.13 -5.17
C ILE A 64 -2.69 -10.32 -4.33
N GLU A 65 -2.64 -9.87 -3.09
CA GLU A 65 -3.76 -9.90 -2.15
C GLU A 65 -3.75 -8.63 -1.31
N ASP A 66 -4.89 -7.97 -1.19
CA ASP A 66 -5.03 -6.72 -0.43
C ASP A 66 -3.98 -5.66 -0.82
N GLU A 67 -3.77 -5.46 -2.12
CA GLU A 67 -2.78 -4.53 -2.66
C GLU A 67 -1.33 -4.80 -2.21
N ALA A 68 -1.03 -6.03 -1.81
CA ALA A 68 0.30 -6.46 -1.39
C ALA A 68 0.79 -7.66 -2.19
N MET A 69 2.11 -7.78 -2.35
CA MET A 69 2.73 -9.00 -2.82
C MET A 69 2.77 -10.00 -1.66
N LYS A 70 2.10 -11.11 -1.83
CA LYS A 70 2.03 -12.19 -0.83
C LYS A 70 2.73 -13.43 -1.36
N VAL A 71 3.59 -13.99 -0.55
CA VAL A 71 4.18 -15.30 -0.78
C VAL A 71 3.62 -16.32 0.21
N PHE A 72 3.34 -17.52 -0.25
CA PHE A 72 2.91 -18.62 0.60
C PHE A 72 3.72 -19.87 0.29
N THR A 73 3.78 -20.77 1.25
CA THR A 73 4.45 -22.07 1.06
C THR A 73 3.72 -22.89 0.01
N ALA A 74 4.43 -23.24 -1.06
CA ALA A 74 3.86 -24.11 -2.09
C ALA A 74 3.45 -25.47 -1.51
N PRO A 75 2.38 -26.10 -2.01
CA PRO A 75 1.94 -27.39 -1.56
C PRO A 75 3.09 -28.43 -1.59
N GLY A 76 3.23 -29.18 -0.51
CA GLY A 76 4.28 -30.21 -0.36
C GLY A 76 5.67 -29.68 -0.01
N LYS A 77 5.83 -28.36 0.21
CA LYS A 77 7.08 -27.75 0.66
C LYS A 77 7.01 -27.41 2.15
N LYS A 78 8.15 -27.49 2.82
CA LYS A 78 8.26 -27.03 4.21
C LYS A 78 8.38 -25.51 4.25
N PRO A 79 7.76 -24.84 5.21
CA PRO A 79 7.94 -23.40 5.40
C PRO A 79 9.43 -23.03 5.57
N GLY A 80 9.86 -21.94 4.97
CA GLY A 80 11.21 -21.43 5.11
C GLY A 80 12.30 -22.11 4.26
N HIS A 81 11.96 -23.12 3.47
CA HIS A 81 12.92 -23.84 2.62
C HIS A 81 12.63 -23.66 1.13
N GLY A 82 12.95 -22.48 0.59
CA GLY A 82 12.83 -22.21 -0.85
C GLY A 82 11.40 -22.31 -1.41
N ALA A 83 10.41 -22.24 -0.52
CA ALA A 83 9.02 -22.44 -0.87
C ALA A 83 8.44 -21.33 -1.73
N GLY A 84 9.04 -20.13 -1.67
CA GLY A 84 8.56 -18.95 -2.36
C GLY A 84 9.40 -18.54 -3.56
N GLY A 85 10.67 -18.89 -3.53
CA GLY A 85 11.66 -18.34 -4.46
C GLY A 85 11.87 -16.83 -4.25
N ASP A 86 13.04 -16.36 -4.58
CA ASP A 86 13.37 -14.93 -4.50
C ASP A 86 12.83 -14.20 -5.73
N ILE A 87 12.35 -12.99 -5.51
CA ILE A 87 11.91 -12.09 -6.58
C ILE A 87 12.84 -10.89 -6.67
N LEU A 88 12.92 -10.31 -7.84
CA LEU A 88 13.70 -9.11 -8.08
C LEU A 88 12.94 -8.12 -8.96
N TYR A 89 13.24 -6.84 -8.74
CA TYR A 89 12.81 -5.77 -9.62
C TYR A 89 13.72 -5.72 -10.85
N LYS A 90 13.15 -5.89 -12.04
CA LYS A 90 13.92 -6.09 -13.28
C LYS A 90 14.16 -4.84 -14.10
N GLU A 91 13.43 -3.75 -13.83
CA GLU A 91 13.44 -2.57 -14.70
C GLU A 91 14.68 -1.70 -14.49
N LYS A 92 15.29 -1.73 -13.31
CA LYS A 92 16.45 -0.90 -12.98
C LYS A 92 17.32 -1.52 -11.90
N LYS A 93 18.63 -1.32 -12.02
CA LYS A 93 19.60 -1.58 -10.95
C LYS A 93 19.90 -0.28 -10.20
N PHE A 94 19.91 -0.35 -8.89
CA PHE A 94 20.20 0.79 -8.03
C PHE A 94 21.57 0.61 -7.39
N LYS A 95 22.38 1.66 -7.36
CA LYS A 95 23.71 1.65 -6.73
C LYS A 95 23.66 2.26 -5.32
N ASN A 96 23.13 3.47 -5.23
CA ASN A 96 22.91 4.17 -3.96
C ASN A 96 21.43 4.48 -3.88
N PHE A 97 20.74 3.99 -2.87
CA PHE A 97 19.29 4.12 -2.78
C PHE A 97 18.81 4.15 -1.34
N GLU A 98 17.66 4.71 -1.15
CA GLU A 98 16.82 4.56 0.02
C GLU A 98 15.61 3.73 -0.40
N LEU A 99 15.23 2.72 0.38
CA LEU A 99 14.10 1.85 0.12
C LEU A 99 13.10 1.96 1.26
N GLU A 100 11.87 2.30 0.93
CA GLU A 100 10.73 2.24 1.85
C GLU A 100 9.81 1.09 1.44
N LEU A 101 9.43 0.26 2.40
CA LEU A 101 8.44 -0.78 2.23
C LEU A 101 7.68 -1.03 3.53
N GLU A 102 6.45 -1.43 3.40
CA GLU A 102 5.65 -1.98 4.48
C GLU A 102 5.56 -3.50 4.32
N TRP A 103 5.60 -4.21 5.43
CA TRP A 103 5.51 -5.66 5.41
C TRP A 103 4.58 -6.19 6.49
N LYS A 104 4.04 -7.34 6.24
CA LYS A 104 3.13 -8.05 7.14
C LYS A 104 3.50 -9.52 7.19
N ILE A 105 3.49 -10.07 8.38
CA ILE A 105 3.73 -11.50 8.60
C ILE A 105 2.50 -12.13 9.22
N SER A 106 2.18 -13.34 8.81
CA SER A 106 1.12 -14.13 9.42
C SER A 106 1.52 -14.65 10.81
N LYS A 107 0.53 -14.99 11.63
CA LYS A 107 0.80 -15.63 12.92
C LYS A 107 1.63 -16.90 12.73
N GLY A 108 2.75 -17.00 13.43
CA GLY A 108 3.70 -18.10 13.27
C GLY A 108 4.55 -18.07 12.01
N GLY A 109 4.45 -16.99 11.22
CA GLY A 109 5.34 -16.77 10.08
C GLY A 109 6.75 -16.38 10.51
N ASN A 110 7.69 -16.56 9.60
CA ASN A 110 9.09 -16.22 9.80
C ASN A 110 9.59 -15.36 8.65
#